data_93e249eea93a56223ba32977b5c216e6
#
_entry.id   93e249eea93a56223ba32977b5c216e6
#
_cell.length_a   1.000
_cell.length_b   1.000
_cell.length_c   1.000
_cell.angle_alpha   90.00
_cell.angle_beta   90.00
_cell.angle_gamma   90.00
#
_symmetry.space_group_name_H-M   'P 1'
#
loop_
_entity.id
_entity.type
_entity.pdbx_description
1 polymer ?
#
loop_
_entity_poly.entity_id
_entity_poly.type
_entity_poly.pdbx_seq_one_letter_code
_entity_poly.pdbx_strand_id
1 'polypeptide(L)'
;AWGTRNTFDSELIYTKCIGLSPDWLLTGEGAMLRTNDVSTSEPLPSINQEYKGAPYYNVDFIGGFEFVSNDQTQLPDYYINYPPYNKPGVMWCNLTGHSMEPEISNGDVIALKEVRSPIEYLPAGEIYGIITDDYRTVKRIRPGAQKGFVRLIPANKSPEFCEQEIPVEMIRRVFAVLGSIRKFF
;
A
#
# COMPACT_ATOMS: atom_id res chain seq x y z
N ALA A 1 41.58 23.33 -31.67
CA ALA A 1 40.22 23.05 -32.13
C ALA A 1 39.30 23.08 -30.91
N TRP A 2 38.46 24.10 -30.82
CA TRP A 2 37.56 24.36 -29.69
C TRP A 2 36.21 23.71 -29.95
N GLY A 3 35.65 23.10 -28.90
CA GLY A 3 34.49 22.25 -28.92
C GLY A 3 33.21 22.87 -29.46
N THR A 4 32.41 21.98 -30.00
CA THR A 4 31.02 22.16 -30.39
C THR A 4 30.21 22.73 -29.25
N ARG A 5 29.67 23.94 -29.43
CA ARG A 5 28.62 24.49 -28.56
C ARG A 5 27.41 23.58 -28.65
N ASN A 6 26.93 23.09 -27.52
CA ASN A 6 25.59 22.53 -27.45
C ASN A 6 24.62 23.60 -27.93
N THR A 7 24.07 23.44 -29.12
CA THR A 7 22.99 24.27 -29.61
C THR A 7 21.76 23.96 -28.78
N PHE A 8 21.31 24.96 -28.04
CA PHE A 8 20.06 24.91 -27.29
C PHE A 8 18.91 24.74 -28.29
N ASP A 9 18.25 23.60 -28.25
CA ASP A 9 17.14 23.28 -29.14
C ASP A 9 15.81 23.76 -28.49
N SER A 10 15.45 24.99 -28.86
CA SER A 10 14.21 25.62 -28.38
C SER A 10 12.96 24.89 -28.85
N GLU A 11 12.97 24.24 -30.02
CA GLU A 11 11.80 23.51 -30.53
C GLU A 11 11.51 22.25 -29.70
N LEU A 12 12.56 21.56 -29.25
CA LEU A 12 12.40 20.38 -28.38
C LEU A 12 11.79 20.76 -27.03
N ILE A 13 12.12 21.91 -26.50
CA ILE A 13 11.57 22.39 -25.23
C ILE A 13 10.12 22.80 -25.40
N TYR A 14 9.75 23.46 -26.50
CA TYR A 14 8.35 23.80 -26.76
C TYR A 14 7.44 22.59 -26.94
N THR A 15 7.95 21.54 -27.54
CA THR A 15 7.18 20.29 -27.68
C THR A 15 6.98 19.53 -26.36
N LYS A 16 7.90 19.70 -25.41
CA LYS A 16 7.88 18.99 -24.13
C LYS A 16 7.28 19.79 -22.96
N CYS A 17 7.36 21.13 -23.02
CA CYS A 17 6.90 22.03 -21.97
C CYS A 17 5.69 22.84 -22.44
N ILE A 18 4.50 22.24 -22.36
CA ILE A 18 3.24 22.90 -22.71
C ILE A 18 2.99 24.08 -21.78
N GLY A 19 2.77 25.27 -22.33
CA GLY A 19 2.48 26.49 -21.57
C GLY A 19 3.68 27.40 -21.30
N LEU A 20 4.88 27.06 -21.76
CA LEU A 20 6.03 27.93 -21.64
C LEU A 20 5.94 29.11 -22.62
N SER A 21 6.30 30.32 -22.16
CA SER A 21 6.34 31.52 -23.02
C SER A 21 7.56 31.48 -23.92
N PRO A 22 7.39 31.59 -25.27
CA PRO A 22 8.52 31.67 -26.20
C PRO A 22 9.42 32.87 -25.94
N ASP A 23 8.81 34.03 -25.62
CA ASP A 23 9.55 35.27 -25.40
C ASP A 23 10.40 35.16 -24.14
N TRP A 24 9.86 34.59 -23.08
CA TRP A 24 10.62 34.32 -21.84
C TRP A 24 11.79 33.36 -22.10
N LEU A 25 11.57 32.29 -22.88
CA LEU A 25 12.62 31.30 -23.16
C LEU A 25 13.78 31.90 -23.98
N LEU A 26 13.49 32.87 -24.86
CA LEU A 26 14.49 33.48 -25.72
C LEU A 26 15.19 34.70 -25.11
N THR A 27 14.46 35.50 -24.33
CA THR A 27 14.93 36.77 -23.82
C THR A 27 15.17 36.79 -22.31
N GLY A 28 14.55 35.88 -21.56
CA GLY A 28 14.56 35.89 -20.10
C GLY A 28 13.62 36.92 -19.49
N GLU A 29 12.89 37.70 -20.32
CA GLU A 29 11.99 38.76 -19.85
C GLU A 29 10.52 38.35 -19.96
N GLY A 30 9.70 38.81 -19.01
CA GLY A 30 8.26 38.54 -18.97
C GLY A 30 7.89 37.32 -18.10
N ALA A 31 6.64 36.91 -18.19
CA ALA A 31 6.14 35.75 -17.43
C ALA A 31 6.59 34.44 -18.07
N MET A 32 7.15 33.54 -17.29
CA MET A 32 7.62 32.23 -17.75
C MET A 32 6.51 31.35 -18.34
N LEU A 33 5.29 31.45 -17.81
CA LEU A 33 4.11 30.74 -18.29
C LEU A 33 3.18 31.68 -19.06
N ARG A 34 2.61 31.21 -20.17
CA ARG A 34 1.56 31.92 -20.89
C ARG A 34 0.32 31.98 -19.99
N THR A 35 -0.07 33.17 -19.58
CA THR A 35 -1.43 33.43 -19.08
C THR A 35 -2.33 33.44 -20.30
N ASN A 36 -2.92 32.31 -20.63
CA ASN A 36 -4.00 32.29 -21.59
C ASN A 36 -5.22 32.94 -20.92
N ASP A 37 -5.50 34.18 -21.32
CA ASP A 37 -6.85 34.72 -21.28
C ASP A 37 -7.71 33.93 -22.26
N VAL A 38 -8.11 32.74 -21.87
CA VAL A 38 -9.16 32.00 -22.54
C VAL A 38 -10.35 31.98 -21.61
N SER A 39 -11.20 32.98 -21.79
CA SER A 39 -12.61 32.93 -21.47
C SER A 39 -13.29 31.91 -22.38
N THR A 40 -13.07 30.64 -22.14
CA THR A 40 -13.91 29.47 -22.44
C THR A 40 -13.28 28.33 -21.66
N SER A 41 -13.66 28.28 -20.41
CA SER A 41 -13.35 27.15 -19.56
C SER A 41 -14.15 25.94 -20.01
N GLU A 42 -13.64 25.17 -20.96
CA GLU A 42 -13.84 23.75 -20.81
C GLU A 42 -12.98 23.38 -19.58
N PRO A 43 -13.61 22.84 -18.52
CA PRO A 43 -12.83 22.34 -17.40
C PRO A 43 -11.88 21.30 -18.00
N LEU A 44 -10.57 21.51 -17.83
CA LEU A 44 -9.61 20.41 -17.95
C LEU A 44 -10.28 19.20 -17.32
N PRO A 45 -10.32 18.03 -17.99
CA PRO A 45 -10.83 16.85 -17.34
C PRO A 45 -10.06 16.74 -16.03
N SER A 46 -10.75 17.12 -14.95
CA SER A 46 -10.26 16.83 -13.62
C SER A 46 -10.02 15.33 -13.67
N ILE A 47 -8.77 14.92 -13.54
CA ILE A 47 -8.44 13.53 -13.27
C ILE A 47 -8.94 13.27 -11.84
N ASN A 48 -10.24 13.37 -11.68
CA ASN A 48 -10.98 12.64 -10.68
C ASN A 48 -11.02 11.20 -11.19
N GLN A 49 -9.85 10.57 -11.28
CA GLN A 49 -9.80 9.15 -11.10
C GLN A 49 -10.29 8.96 -9.65
N GLU A 50 -11.62 8.89 -9.50
CA GLU A 50 -12.19 8.18 -8.37
C GLU A 50 -11.56 6.80 -8.44
N TYR A 51 -10.52 6.60 -7.65
CA TYR A 51 -9.91 5.29 -7.46
C TYR A 51 -11.01 4.39 -6.91
N LYS A 52 -11.70 3.70 -7.82
CA LYS A 52 -12.80 2.80 -7.46
C LYS A 52 -12.18 1.52 -6.91
N GLY A 53 -11.83 1.53 -5.63
CA GLY A 53 -11.31 0.34 -4.99
C GLY A 53 -10.26 0.61 -3.92
N ALA A 54 -9.87 -0.44 -3.21
CA ALA A 54 -8.75 -0.42 -2.29
C ALA A 54 -7.45 -0.75 -3.04
N PRO A 55 -6.32 -0.08 -2.74
CA PRO A 55 -5.06 -0.30 -3.43
C PRO A 55 -4.53 -1.71 -3.19
N TYR A 56 -3.99 -2.31 -4.24
CA TYR A 56 -3.27 -3.57 -4.19
C TYR A 56 -1.79 -3.33 -4.46
N TYR A 57 -0.97 -3.95 -3.64
CA TYR A 57 0.48 -3.96 -3.75
C TYR A 57 0.96 -5.38 -3.97
N ASN A 58 1.72 -5.61 -5.03
CA ASN A 58 2.28 -6.92 -5.36
C ASN A 58 3.48 -7.24 -4.45
N VAL A 59 3.24 -7.21 -3.16
CA VAL A 59 4.21 -7.58 -2.13
C VAL A 59 3.61 -8.68 -1.26
N ASP A 60 4.48 -9.52 -0.72
CA ASP A 60 4.08 -10.52 0.26
C ASP A 60 4.07 -9.92 1.67
N PHE A 61 3.02 -10.20 2.43
CA PHE A 61 2.91 -9.70 3.80
C PHE A 61 4.06 -10.18 4.69
N ILE A 62 4.46 -11.44 4.54
CA ILE A 62 5.54 -12.05 5.34
C ILE A 62 6.91 -11.48 4.95
N GLY A 63 7.18 -11.31 3.65
CA GLY A 63 8.50 -10.99 3.12
C GLY A 63 8.79 -9.52 2.87
N GLY A 64 7.81 -8.69 2.55
CA GLY A 64 8.07 -7.37 1.99
C GLY A 64 7.15 -6.22 2.40
N PHE A 65 6.15 -6.48 3.21
CA PHE A 65 5.09 -5.50 3.50
C PHE A 65 5.56 -4.22 4.21
N GLU A 66 6.72 -4.21 4.84
CA GLU A 66 7.23 -3.04 5.55
C GLU A 66 7.47 -1.84 4.64
N PHE A 67 7.90 -2.08 3.40
CA PHE A 67 8.13 -1.03 2.41
C PHE A 67 6.84 -0.29 2.04
N VAL A 68 5.73 -1.01 1.89
CA VAL A 68 4.42 -0.41 1.57
C VAL A 68 3.91 0.49 2.68
N SER A 69 4.19 0.10 3.91
CA SER A 69 3.63 0.76 5.10
C SER A 69 4.40 2.00 5.53
N ASN A 70 5.69 2.07 5.25
CA ASN A 70 6.58 3.15 5.68
C ASN A 70 6.90 4.13 4.55
N ASP A 71 6.78 3.72 3.30
CA ASP A 71 7.09 4.53 2.14
C ASP A 71 5.80 5.03 1.45
N GLN A 72 5.46 6.29 1.69
CA GLN A 72 4.32 6.94 1.04
C GLN A 72 4.53 7.16 -0.46
N THR A 73 5.71 6.84 -0.99
CA THR A 73 6.05 6.99 -2.40
C THR A 73 5.75 5.74 -3.22
N GLN A 74 5.48 4.60 -2.58
CA GLN A 74 5.15 3.38 -3.30
C GLN A 74 3.74 3.45 -3.87
N LEU A 75 3.66 3.49 -5.20
CA LEU A 75 2.39 3.46 -5.91
C LEU A 75 1.82 2.04 -5.90
N PRO A 76 0.49 1.88 -5.76
CA PRO A 76 -0.14 0.58 -5.91
C PRO A 76 -0.04 0.07 -7.36
N ASP A 77 0.06 -1.23 -7.52
CA ASP A 77 0.10 -1.87 -8.85
C ASP A 77 -1.25 -1.74 -9.56
N TYR A 78 -2.34 -1.89 -8.81
CA TYR A 78 -3.71 -1.66 -9.28
C TYR A 78 -4.67 -1.47 -8.10
N TYR A 79 -5.97 -1.37 -8.36
CA TYR A 79 -7.01 -1.22 -7.35
C TYR A 79 -8.02 -2.37 -7.47
N ILE A 80 -8.35 -2.99 -6.33
CA ILE A 80 -9.37 -4.03 -6.26
C ILE A 80 -10.68 -3.38 -5.85
N ASN A 81 -11.67 -3.39 -6.75
CA ASN A 81 -12.99 -2.83 -6.47
C ASN A 81 -13.91 -3.89 -5.86
N TYR A 82 -13.93 -3.94 -4.54
CA TYR A 82 -14.88 -4.75 -3.79
C TYR A 82 -15.59 -3.85 -2.75
N PRO A 83 -16.85 -3.45 -2.99
CA PRO A 83 -17.52 -2.43 -2.21
C PRO A 83 -17.46 -2.59 -0.69
N PRO A 84 -17.58 -3.79 -0.09
CA PRO A 84 -17.43 -3.97 1.36
C PRO A 84 -16.08 -3.53 1.91
N TYR A 85 -15.02 -3.58 1.10
CA TYR A 85 -13.64 -3.25 1.49
C TYR A 85 -13.10 -1.96 0.87
N ASN A 86 -13.89 -1.25 0.06
CA ASN A 86 -13.54 0.07 -0.47
C ASN A 86 -13.66 1.15 0.60
N LYS A 87 -12.91 1.02 1.67
CA LYS A 87 -12.90 1.92 2.81
C LYS A 87 -11.52 2.56 3.00
N PRO A 88 -11.45 3.78 3.49
CA PRO A 88 -10.17 4.42 3.79
C PRO A 88 -9.29 3.54 4.69
N GLY A 89 -8.01 3.42 4.31
CA GLY A 89 -7.03 2.64 5.04
C GLY A 89 -7.08 1.12 4.81
N VAL A 90 -7.94 0.63 3.91
CA VAL A 90 -7.90 -0.75 3.45
C VAL A 90 -6.90 -0.87 2.30
N MET A 91 -6.11 -1.92 2.31
CA MET A 91 -5.15 -2.27 1.26
C MET A 91 -5.12 -3.78 1.05
N TRP A 92 -4.65 -4.20 -0.11
CA TRP A 92 -4.52 -5.60 -0.48
C TRP A 92 -3.06 -5.95 -0.70
N CYS A 93 -2.64 -7.15 -0.29
CA CYS A 93 -1.32 -7.71 -0.57
C CYS A 93 -1.37 -9.23 -0.66
N ASN A 94 -0.29 -9.86 -1.09
CA ASN A 94 -0.19 -11.32 -1.12
C ASN A 94 0.12 -11.88 0.28
N LEU A 95 -0.27 -13.13 0.49
CA LEU A 95 0.12 -13.90 1.66
C LEU A 95 0.78 -15.20 1.23
N THR A 96 1.98 -15.47 1.71
CA THR A 96 2.64 -16.77 1.59
C THR A 96 2.65 -17.50 2.93
N GLY A 97 2.78 -18.83 2.87
CA GLY A 97 2.81 -19.71 4.03
C GLY A 97 1.52 -20.49 4.25
N HIS A 98 1.62 -21.57 5.01
CA HIS A 98 0.58 -22.58 5.17
C HIS A 98 -0.08 -22.57 6.55
N SER A 99 0.35 -21.69 7.44
CA SER A 99 -0.09 -21.69 8.85
C SER A 99 -1.57 -21.33 9.06
N MET A 100 -2.19 -20.70 8.06
CA MET A 100 -3.62 -20.31 8.14
C MET A 100 -4.54 -21.16 7.26
N GLU A 101 -4.01 -22.21 6.63
CA GLU A 101 -4.84 -23.17 5.90
C GLU A 101 -5.76 -23.98 6.83
N PRO A 102 -6.95 -24.31 6.37
CA PRO A 102 -7.55 -24.07 5.04
C PRO A 102 -8.26 -22.71 4.91
N GLU A 103 -8.25 -21.86 5.92
CA GLU A 103 -9.00 -20.59 5.93
C GLU A 103 -8.42 -19.60 4.94
N ILE A 104 -7.11 -19.40 4.97
CA ILE A 104 -6.38 -18.60 4.00
C ILE A 104 -5.28 -19.48 3.42
N SER A 105 -5.27 -19.65 2.11
CA SER A 105 -4.32 -20.51 1.43
C SER A 105 -3.03 -19.78 1.07
N ASN A 106 -1.96 -20.54 0.93
CA ASN A 106 -0.72 -20.02 0.39
C ASN A 106 -0.93 -19.39 -0.99
N GLY A 107 -0.47 -18.15 -1.17
CA GLY A 107 -0.64 -17.38 -2.41
C GLY A 107 -1.95 -16.59 -2.52
N ASP A 108 -2.85 -16.67 -1.54
CA ASP A 108 -4.05 -15.83 -1.50
C ASP A 108 -3.69 -14.33 -1.41
N VAL A 109 -4.59 -13.49 -1.91
CA VAL A 109 -4.53 -12.03 -1.70
C VAL A 109 -5.41 -11.68 -0.52
N ILE A 110 -4.87 -10.98 0.46
CA ILE A 110 -5.57 -10.58 1.69
C ILE A 110 -5.86 -9.09 1.74
N ALA A 111 -7.06 -8.73 2.22
CA ALA A 111 -7.45 -7.36 2.52
C ALA A 111 -7.04 -7.02 3.96
N LEU A 112 -6.29 -5.96 4.13
CA LEU A 112 -5.73 -5.52 5.40
C LEU A 112 -6.21 -4.11 5.75
N LYS A 113 -6.46 -3.89 7.04
CA LYS A 113 -6.67 -2.56 7.60
C LYS A 113 -5.87 -2.43 8.88
N GLU A 114 -5.04 -1.40 8.96
CA GLU A 114 -4.28 -1.13 10.18
C GLU A 114 -5.21 -0.85 11.36
N VAL A 115 -4.91 -1.48 12.49
CA VAL A 115 -5.61 -1.29 13.76
C VAL A 115 -4.77 -0.41 14.66
N ARG A 116 -5.37 0.67 15.17
CA ARG A 116 -4.70 1.63 16.05
C ARG A 116 -5.07 1.45 17.52
N SER A 117 -6.08 0.61 17.79
CA SER A 117 -6.47 0.29 19.16
C SER A 117 -5.44 -0.60 19.83
N PRO A 118 -5.24 -0.48 21.15
CA PRO A 118 -4.39 -1.41 21.89
C PRO A 118 -4.84 -2.85 21.68
N ILE A 119 -3.87 -3.76 21.60
CA ILE A 119 -4.11 -5.17 21.22
C ILE A 119 -5.03 -5.89 22.23
N GLU A 120 -5.03 -5.46 23.48
CA GLU A 120 -5.85 -6.01 24.55
C GLU A 120 -7.37 -5.82 24.31
N TYR A 121 -7.72 -4.83 23.48
CA TYR A 121 -9.12 -4.51 23.15
C TYR A 121 -9.57 -5.07 21.80
N LEU A 122 -8.70 -5.82 21.13
CA LEU A 122 -9.05 -6.42 19.85
C LEU A 122 -10.00 -7.61 20.06
N PRO A 123 -10.96 -7.81 19.14
CA PRO A 123 -11.82 -8.99 19.16
C PRO A 123 -10.99 -10.28 19.16
N ALA A 124 -11.17 -11.09 20.18
CA ALA A 124 -10.45 -12.35 20.32
C ALA A 124 -10.93 -13.39 19.30
N GLY A 125 -9.99 -14.09 18.69
CA GLY A 125 -10.28 -15.15 17.72
C GLY A 125 -10.40 -14.68 16.28
N GLU A 126 -10.38 -13.37 16.00
CA GLU A 126 -10.27 -12.83 14.64
C GLU A 126 -8.85 -12.98 14.09
N ILE A 127 -8.71 -12.85 12.77
CA ILE A 127 -7.44 -13.00 12.06
C ILE A 127 -6.76 -11.64 11.93
N TYR A 128 -5.50 -11.60 12.32
CA TYR A 128 -4.69 -10.38 12.26
C TYR A 128 -3.35 -10.64 11.57
N GLY A 129 -2.93 -9.66 10.78
CA GLY A 129 -1.54 -9.52 10.35
C GLY A 129 -0.76 -8.80 11.45
N ILE A 130 0.35 -9.37 11.87
CA ILE A 130 1.16 -8.93 13.00
C ILE A 130 2.56 -8.67 12.52
N ILE A 131 3.09 -7.50 12.84
CA ILE A 131 4.47 -7.11 12.57
C ILE A 131 5.20 -6.96 13.90
N THR A 132 6.26 -7.72 14.07
CA THR A 132 7.21 -7.58 15.17
C THR A 132 8.54 -7.00 14.65
N ASP A 133 9.55 -6.83 15.50
CA ASP A 133 10.87 -6.40 15.06
C ASP A 133 11.56 -7.45 14.18
N ASP A 134 11.32 -8.74 14.45
CA ASP A 134 12.06 -9.83 13.85
C ASP A 134 11.32 -10.54 12.70
N TYR A 135 9.99 -10.56 12.76
CA TYR A 135 9.17 -11.30 11.79
C TYR A 135 7.77 -10.73 11.60
N ARG A 136 7.12 -11.17 10.54
CA ARG A 136 5.71 -10.89 10.23
C ARG A 136 4.94 -12.19 10.17
N THR A 137 3.69 -12.15 10.60
CA THR A 137 2.86 -13.36 10.59
C THR A 137 1.39 -13.00 10.51
N VAL A 138 0.58 -13.92 9.99
CA VAL A 138 -0.88 -13.85 10.03
C VAL A 138 -1.39 -14.98 10.93
N LYS A 139 -2.11 -14.62 11.98
CA LYS A 139 -2.61 -15.56 12.98
C LYS A 139 -3.93 -15.07 13.58
N ARG A 140 -4.64 -15.96 14.27
CA ARG A 140 -5.67 -15.55 15.21
C ARG A 140 -5.02 -15.06 16.49
N ILE A 141 -5.56 -13.98 17.07
CA ILE A 141 -5.07 -13.47 18.36
C ILE A 141 -6.07 -13.85 19.46
N ARG A 142 -5.53 -14.28 20.58
CA ARG A 142 -6.26 -14.42 21.86
C ARG A 142 -5.43 -13.85 23.01
N PRO A 143 -6.07 -13.47 24.12
CA PRO A 143 -5.35 -13.11 25.32
C PRO A 143 -4.39 -14.23 25.76
N GLY A 144 -3.22 -13.88 26.21
CA GLY A 144 -2.23 -14.80 26.78
C GLY A 144 -2.66 -15.33 28.15
N ALA A 145 -1.91 -16.28 28.68
CA ALA A 145 -2.11 -16.80 30.03
C ALA A 145 -1.75 -15.73 31.09
N GLN A 146 -0.83 -14.84 30.78
CA GLN A 146 -0.40 -13.75 31.65
C GLN A 146 -0.77 -12.39 31.05
N LYS A 147 -0.97 -11.39 31.93
CA LYS A 147 -1.18 -10.00 31.50
C LYS A 147 0.03 -9.51 30.71
N GLY A 148 -0.21 -8.83 29.58
CA GLY A 148 0.84 -8.32 28.71
C GLY A 148 1.33 -9.35 27.66
N PHE A 149 0.70 -10.53 27.60
CA PHE A 149 0.98 -11.55 26.59
C PHE A 149 -0.24 -11.80 25.70
N VAL A 150 0.02 -12.22 24.47
CA VAL A 150 -1.00 -12.68 23.52
C VAL A 150 -0.60 -14.02 22.94
N ARG A 151 -1.60 -14.85 22.64
CA ARG A 151 -1.43 -16.11 21.93
C ARG A 151 -1.73 -15.93 20.46
N LEU A 152 -0.81 -16.38 19.64
CA LEU A 152 -0.88 -16.43 18.18
C LEU A 152 -1.25 -17.85 17.77
N ILE A 153 -2.43 -18.02 17.20
CA ILE A 153 -3.03 -19.31 16.93
C ILE A 153 -3.12 -19.54 15.43
N PRO A 154 -2.45 -20.56 14.88
CA PRO A 154 -2.59 -20.94 13.48
C PRO A 154 -3.96 -21.60 13.25
N ALA A 155 -4.52 -21.44 12.05
CA ALA A 155 -5.69 -22.21 11.62
C ALA A 155 -5.30 -23.65 11.24
N ASN A 156 -4.10 -23.82 10.67
CA ASN A 156 -3.56 -25.12 10.32
C ASN A 156 -3.25 -25.96 11.56
N LYS A 157 -3.81 -27.17 11.60
CA LYS A 157 -3.67 -28.10 12.72
C LYS A 157 -2.55 -29.11 12.58
N SER A 158 -1.75 -29.01 11.49
CA SER A 158 -0.58 -29.86 11.32
C SER A 158 0.42 -29.65 12.48
N PRO A 159 1.13 -30.68 12.92
CA PRO A 159 2.01 -30.63 14.10
C PRO A 159 3.16 -29.60 13.97
N GLU A 160 3.50 -29.22 12.76
CA GLU A 160 4.50 -28.19 12.46
C GLU A 160 4.06 -26.75 12.79
N PHE A 161 2.74 -26.53 12.96
CA PHE A 161 2.18 -25.22 13.29
C PHE A 161 1.62 -25.21 14.72
N CYS A 162 2.39 -24.65 15.63
CA CYS A 162 2.02 -24.57 17.04
C CYS A 162 1.50 -23.17 17.41
N GLU A 163 0.69 -23.09 18.46
CA GLU A 163 0.38 -21.84 19.12
C GLU A 163 1.67 -21.24 19.72
N GLN A 164 1.80 -19.93 19.64
CA GLN A 164 2.89 -19.19 20.24
C GLN A 164 2.34 -18.16 21.20
N GLU A 165 2.96 -17.97 22.34
CA GLU A 165 2.65 -16.88 23.27
C GLU A 165 3.81 -15.88 23.24
N ILE A 166 3.50 -14.62 22.95
CA ILE A 166 4.49 -13.56 22.83
C ILE A 166 4.10 -12.34 23.68
N PRO A 167 5.07 -11.58 24.19
CA PRO A 167 4.80 -10.30 24.86
C PRO A 167 4.19 -9.30 23.87
N VAL A 168 3.21 -8.53 24.33
CA VAL A 168 2.59 -7.47 23.52
C VAL A 168 3.61 -6.41 23.08
N GLU A 169 4.63 -6.16 23.90
CA GLU A 169 5.70 -5.20 23.61
C GLU A 169 6.55 -5.53 22.38
N MET A 170 6.59 -6.80 21.97
CA MET A 170 7.26 -7.19 20.72
C MET A 170 6.47 -6.79 19.47
N ILE A 171 5.19 -6.47 19.62
CA ILE A 171 4.32 -6.17 18.49
C ILE A 171 4.41 -4.69 18.16
N ARG A 172 4.81 -4.39 16.93
CA ARG A 172 4.95 -3.02 16.42
C ARG A 172 3.69 -2.53 15.74
N ARG A 173 3.08 -3.39 14.91
CA ARG A 173 1.86 -3.04 14.17
C ARG A 173 0.94 -4.24 14.04
N VAL A 174 -0.35 -3.95 14.02
CA VAL A 174 -1.41 -4.94 13.84
C VAL A 174 -2.33 -4.51 12.71
N PHE A 175 -2.70 -5.45 11.88
CA PHE A 175 -3.65 -5.25 10.77
C PHE A 175 -4.80 -6.25 10.93
N ALA A 176 -6.03 -5.80 10.89
CA ALA A 176 -7.16 -6.69 10.77
C ALA A 176 -7.19 -7.29 9.35
N VAL A 177 -7.30 -8.60 9.23
CA VAL A 177 -7.53 -9.29 7.97
C VAL A 177 -9.02 -9.32 7.73
N LEU A 178 -9.49 -8.55 6.76
CA LEU A 178 -10.93 -8.38 6.48
C LEU A 178 -11.49 -9.50 5.60
N GLY A 179 -10.63 -10.14 4.82
CA GLY A 179 -10.98 -11.24 3.93
C GLY A 179 -9.83 -11.60 3.00
N SER A 180 -10.05 -12.65 2.19
CA SER A 180 -9.06 -13.10 1.21
C SER A 180 -9.71 -13.40 -0.14
N ILE A 181 -8.91 -13.33 -1.19
CA ILE A 181 -9.24 -13.76 -2.55
C ILE A 181 -8.31 -14.92 -2.89
N ARG A 182 -8.89 -16.10 -3.16
CA ARG A 182 -8.15 -17.28 -3.54
C ARG A 182 -7.84 -17.26 -5.02
N LYS A 183 -6.59 -17.53 -5.37
CA LYS A 183 -6.17 -17.74 -6.74
C LYS A 183 -6.26 -19.23 -7.06
N PHE A 184 -6.86 -19.59 -8.19
CA PHE A 184 -6.90 -20.94 -8.71
C PHE A 184 -6.08 -20.98 -10.00
N PHE A 185 -4.92 -21.62 -9.97
CA PHE A 185 -4.07 -21.86 -11.15
C PHE A 185 -3.52 -23.27 -11.10
#